data_2122b63fb6934c4b5e290cf91720f410
#
_entry.id   2122b63fb6934c4b5e290cf91720f410
#
_cell.length_a   1.000
_cell.length_b   1.000
_cell.length_c   1.000
_cell.angle_alpha   90.00
_cell.angle_beta   90.00
_cell.angle_gamma   90.00
#
_symmetry.space_group_name_H-M   'P 1'
#
loop_
_entity.id
_entity.type
_entity.pdbx_description
1 polymer ?
#
loop_
_entity_poly.entity_id
_entity_poly.type
_entity_poly.pdbx_seq_one_letter_code
_entity_poly.pdbx_strand_id
1 'polypeptide(L)'
;MRNSAHCRAIAAALLALGAANVNVRADDLNDYPTSARADYVFACMKANGETHRSLEQCSCSIDIIASIVPYDRYVTAETVLRMAQVRGNLGGEFRSTEQAKAAVDDLRRAQAEAEVRCF
;
A
#
# COMPACT_ATOMS: atom_id res chain seq x y z
N MET A 1 27.68 -28.08 -54.67
CA MET A 1 26.33 -28.48 -54.30
C MET A 1 26.35 -29.20 -52.93
N ARG A 2 26.69 -28.55 -51.85
CA ARG A 2 26.65 -29.15 -50.53
C ARG A 2 26.77 -28.06 -49.43
N ASN A 3 25.83 -27.10 -49.38
CA ASN A 3 25.79 -26.10 -48.25
C ASN A 3 24.37 -25.62 -47.88
N SER A 4 23.31 -26.29 -48.42
CA SER A 4 21.94 -25.86 -48.11
C SER A 4 21.31 -26.53 -46.89
N ALA A 5 21.98 -27.55 -46.33
CA ALA A 5 21.41 -28.30 -45.18
C ALA A 5 21.72 -27.72 -43.82
N HIS A 6 22.79 -26.95 -43.68
CA HIS A 6 23.18 -26.39 -42.35
C HIS A 6 22.53 -25.06 -42.01
N CYS A 7 22.00 -24.33 -42.95
CA CYS A 7 21.26 -23.09 -42.67
C CYS A 7 19.84 -23.29 -42.15
N ARG A 8 19.26 -24.49 -42.35
CA ARG A 8 17.88 -24.78 -41.88
C ARG A 8 17.83 -25.28 -40.42
N ALA A 9 18.92 -25.72 -39.88
CA ALA A 9 18.96 -26.21 -38.48
C ALA A 9 19.17 -25.08 -37.42
N ILE A 10 19.66 -23.91 -37.81
CA ILE A 10 19.95 -22.80 -36.89
C ILE A 10 18.74 -21.89 -36.70
N ALA A 11 17.80 -21.86 -37.64
CA ALA A 11 16.60 -21.02 -37.53
C ALA A 11 15.51 -21.56 -36.60
N ALA A 12 15.57 -22.84 -36.19
CA ALA A 12 14.56 -23.46 -35.34
C ALA A 12 14.89 -23.40 -33.83
N ALA A 13 16.10 -23.01 -33.46
CA ALA A 13 16.55 -22.99 -32.05
C ALA A 13 16.34 -21.64 -31.32
N LEU A 14 15.91 -20.60 -32.01
CA LEU A 14 15.78 -19.24 -31.44
C LEU A 14 14.34 -18.85 -31.04
N LEU A 15 13.36 -19.72 -31.18
CA LEU A 15 11.95 -19.44 -30.88
C LEU A 15 11.46 -20.05 -29.55
N ALA A 16 12.36 -20.59 -28.71
CA ALA A 16 12.02 -21.19 -27.43
C ALA A 16 12.43 -20.35 -26.20
N LEU A 17 12.78 -19.05 -26.35
CA LEU A 17 12.77 -18.15 -25.21
C LEU A 17 11.31 -17.74 -24.99
N GLY A 18 10.57 -18.65 -24.34
CA GLY A 18 9.22 -18.43 -23.89
C GLY A 18 9.15 -17.16 -23.07
N ALA A 19 8.30 -16.25 -23.47
CA ALA A 19 7.87 -15.14 -22.68
C ALA A 19 7.42 -15.68 -21.31
N ALA A 20 8.27 -15.55 -20.30
CA ALA A 20 7.84 -15.65 -18.91
C ALA A 20 6.92 -14.46 -18.72
N ASN A 21 5.61 -14.68 -18.89
CA ASN A 21 4.59 -13.73 -18.47
C ASN A 21 4.70 -13.62 -16.95
N VAL A 22 5.49 -12.66 -16.47
CA VAL A 22 5.43 -12.20 -15.12
C VAL A 22 4.09 -11.48 -15.01
N ASN A 23 3.06 -12.24 -14.59
CA ASN A 23 1.81 -11.65 -14.16
C ASN A 23 2.12 -10.89 -12.85
N VAL A 24 2.58 -9.66 -12.97
CA VAL A 24 2.55 -8.69 -11.88
C VAL A 24 1.06 -8.40 -11.66
N ARG A 25 0.49 -9.02 -10.64
CA ARG A 25 -0.87 -8.69 -10.21
C ARG A 25 -0.85 -7.26 -9.73
N ALA A 26 -1.54 -6.40 -10.44
CA ALA A 26 -1.78 -5.02 -10.02
C ALA A 26 -2.58 -4.94 -8.70
N ASP A 27 -3.20 -6.05 -8.29
CA ASP A 27 -3.97 -6.16 -7.05
C ASP A 27 -3.12 -6.05 -5.78
N ASP A 28 -1.83 -6.40 -5.84
CA ASP A 28 -0.94 -6.34 -4.66
C ASP A 28 -0.46 -4.92 -4.32
N LEU A 29 -0.68 -3.94 -5.21
CA LEU A 29 -0.20 -2.57 -5.03
C LEU A 29 -1.28 -1.58 -4.59
N ASN A 30 -2.55 -2.01 -4.49
CA ASN A 30 -3.66 -1.12 -4.16
C ASN A 30 -4.86 -1.87 -3.57
N ASP A 31 -4.67 -2.43 -2.40
CA ASP A 31 -5.68 -3.20 -1.67
C ASP A 31 -6.65 -2.34 -0.85
N TYR A 32 -6.43 -1.02 -0.77
CA TYR A 32 -7.29 -0.10 -0.03
C TYR A 32 -8.60 0.16 -0.76
N PRO A 33 -9.76 -0.12 -0.15
CA PRO A 33 -11.05 0.29 -0.69
C PRO A 33 -11.14 1.81 -0.86
N THR A 34 -11.85 2.27 -1.88
CA THR A 34 -12.09 3.71 -2.11
C THR A 34 -12.70 4.39 -0.89
N SER A 35 -13.59 3.71 -0.17
CA SER A 35 -14.20 4.25 1.06
C SER A 35 -13.16 4.52 2.15
N ALA A 36 -12.20 3.61 2.37
CA ALA A 36 -11.14 3.80 3.35
C ALA A 36 -10.22 4.99 2.97
N ARG A 37 -9.92 5.15 1.68
CA ARG A 37 -9.17 6.32 1.19
C ARG A 37 -9.95 7.61 1.40
N ALA A 38 -11.23 7.62 1.07
CA ALA A 38 -12.11 8.78 1.25
C ALA A 38 -12.23 9.17 2.73
N ASP A 39 -12.40 8.22 3.63
CA ASP A 39 -12.44 8.46 5.08
C ASP A 39 -11.14 9.09 5.60
N TYR A 40 -10.00 8.58 5.16
CA TYR A 40 -8.70 9.17 5.50
C TYR A 40 -8.57 10.60 5.02
N VAL A 41 -8.88 10.86 3.74
CA VAL A 41 -8.79 12.20 3.14
C VAL A 41 -9.71 13.17 3.87
N PHE A 42 -10.93 12.74 4.19
CA PHE A 42 -11.88 13.56 4.93
C PHE A 42 -11.35 13.95 6.32
N ALA A 43 -10.84 12.98 7.09
CA ALA A 43 -10.27 13.23 8.41
C ALA A 43 -9.01 14.10 8.35
N CYS A 44 -8.14 13.86 7.36
CA CYS A 44 -6.93 14.64 7.14
C CYS A 44 -7.27 16.11 6.80
N MET A 45 -8.25 16.35 5.92
CA MET A 45 -8.69 17.69 5.57
C MET A 45 -9.30 18.43 6.76
N LYS A 46 -10.00 17.73 7.65
CA LYS A 46 -10.50 18.33 8.91
C LYS A 46 -9.38 18.88 9.79
N ALA A 47 -8.23 18.22 9.80
CA ALA A 47 -7.06 18.66 10.57
C ALA A 47 -6.23 19.75 9.87
N ASN A 48 -6.16 19.72 8.53
CA ASN A 48 -5.26 20.58 7.74
C ASN A 48 -5.97 21.71 6.96
N GLY A 49 -7.29 21.83 7.11
CA GLY A 49 -8.13 22.80 6.41
C GLY A 49 -8.84 22.20 5.20
N GLU A 50 -10.03 22.71 4.90
CA GLU A 50 -10.89 22.22 3.83
C GLU A 50 -10.64 22.99 2.53
N THR A 51 -9.43 22.92 2.00
CA THR A 51 -9.00 23.59 0.77
C THR A 51 -8.67 22.58 -0.32
N HIS A 52 -8.61 23.03 -1.57
CA HIS A 52 -8.16 22.17 -2.68
C HIS A 52 -6.73 21.67 -2.47
N ARG A 53 -5.85 22.53 -1.95
CA ARG A 53 -4.47 22.15 -1.61
C ARG A 53 -4.44 21.03 -0.56
N SER A 54 -5.23 21.14 0.50
CA SER A 54 -5.32 20.09 1.52
C SER A 54 -5.90 18.81 0.95
N LEU A 55 -6.84 18.88 0.01
CA LEU A 55 -7.34 17.70 -0.69
C LEU A 55 -6.22 16.97 -1.44
N GLU A 56 -5.40 17.71 -2.18
CA GLU A 56 -4.25 17.12 -2.91
C GLU A 56 -3.22 16.50 -1.96
N GLN A 57 -2.85 17.21 -0.90
CA GLN A 57 -1.89 16.76 0.10
C GLN A 57 -2.40 15.52 0.85
N CYS A 58 -3.64 15.51 1.29
CA CYS A 58 -4.25 14.38 1.98
C CYS A 58 -4.44 13.15 1.08
N SER A 59 -4.76 13.37 -0.21
CA SER A 59 -4.83 12.29 -1.20
C SER A 59 -3.45 11.67 -1.46
N CYS A 60 -2.43 12.49 -1.64
CA CYS A 60 -1.03 12.06 -1.74
C CYS A 60 -0.64 11.23 -0.50
N SER A 61 -0.99 11.71 0.69
CA SER A 61 -0.65 11.06 1.95
C SER A 61 -1.21 9.63 2.04
N ILE A 62 -2.49 9.42 1.74
CA ILE A 62 -3.05 8.06 1.79
C ILE A 62 -2.49 7.15 0.70
N ASP A 63 -2.11 7.70 -0.46
CA ASP A 63 -1.47 6.91 -1.51
C ASP A 63 -0.07 6.43 -1.08
N ILE A 64 0.70 7.27 -0.40
CA ILE A 64 1.99 6.87 0.19
C ILE A 64 1.80 5.82 1.28
N ILE A 65 0.86 6.03 2.21
CA ILE A 65 0.56 5.07 3.27
C ILE A 65 0.17 3.72 2.68
N ALA A 66 -0.74 3.69 1.70
CA ALA A 66 -1.19 2.47 1.05
C ALA A 66 -0.10 1.75 0.25
N SER A 67 0.95 2.45 -0.17
CA SER A 67 2.11 1.84 -0.82
C SER A 67 3.08 1.15 0.17
N ILE A 68 2.97 1.44 1.47
CA ILE A 68 3.90 0.97 2.51
C ILE A 68 3.23 -0.05 3.44
N VAL A 69 1.97 0.21 3.82
CA VAL A 69 1.22 -0.59 4.80
C VAL A 69 0.09 -1.33 4.10
N PRO A 70 0.05 -2.68 4.14
CA PRO A 70 -1.09 -3.46 3.64
C PRO A 70 -2.39 -3.07 4.35
N TYR A 71 -3.52 -3.18 3.65
CA TYR A 71 -4.81 -2.71 4.16
C TYR A 71 -5.26 -3.37 5.47
N ASP A 72 -5.02 -4.66 5.62
CA ASP A 72 -5.33 -5.40 6.86
C ASP A 72 -4.57 -4.86 8.08
N ARG A 73 -3.30 -4.50 7.89
CA ARG A 73 -2.49 -3.87 8.95
C ARG A 73 -2.94 -2.44 9.24
N TYR A 74 -3.32 -1.70 8.20
CA TYR A 74 -3.90 -0.37 8.36
C TYR A 74 -5.18 -0.42 9.22
N VAL A 75 -6.10 -1.33 8.90
CA VAL A 75 -7.35 -1.54 9.67
C VAL A 75 -7.05 -1.92 11.13
N THR A 76 -6.07 -2.78 11.35
CA THR A 76 -5.63 -3.14 12.71
C THR A 76 -5.13 -1.92 13.48
N ALA A 77 -4.23 -1.13 12.89
CA ALA A 77 -3.68 0.07 13.50
C ALA A 77 -4.76 1.12 13.79
N GLU A 78 -5.63 1.41 12.83
CA GLU A 78 -6.76 2.33 13.00
C GLU A 78 -7.71 1.88 14.12
N THR A 79 -8.02 0.59 14.19
CA THR A 79 -8.85 0.02 15.25
C THR A 79 -8.22 0.24 16.62
N VAL A 80 -6.92 -0.03 16.77
CA VAL A 80 -6.17 0.19 18.02
C VAL A 80 -6.18 1.66 18.42
N LEU A 81 -5.94 2.57 17.46
CA LEU A 81 -5.94 4.01 17.72
C LEU A 81 -7.32 4.54 18.11
N ARG A 82 -8.40 4.07 17.46
CA ARG A 82 -9.77 4.43 17.83
C ARG A 82 -10.14 3.90 19.21
N MET A 83 -9.80 2.64 19.54
CA MET A 83 -10.03 2.07 20.87
C MET A 83 -9.19 2.74 21.95
N ALA A 84 -8.03 3.29 21.62
CA ALA A 84 -7.23 4.06 22.57
C ALA A 84 -7.95 5.33 23.07
N GLN A 85 -8.89 5.84 22.30
CA GLN A 85 -9.72 7.00 22.67
C GLN A 85 -10.91 6.59 23.56
N VAL A 86 -11.30 5.32 23.57
CA VAL A 86 -12.35 4.80 24.45
C VAL A 86 -11.76 4.58 25.84
N ARG A 87 -12.29 5.30 26.83
CA ARG A 87 -11.87 5.17 28.23
C ARG A 87 -12.43 3.88 28.82
N GLY A 88 -11.55 3.01 29.36
CA GLY A 88 -11.94 1.81 30.07
C GLY A 88 -10.98 0.62 29.88
N ASN A 89 -11.22 -0.47 30.62
CA ASN A 89 -10.37 -1.66 30.70
C ASN A 89 -10.25 -2.40 29.35
N LEU A 90 -11.30 -2.39 28.50
CA LEU A 90 -11.30 -3.06 27.20
C LEU A 90 -10.30 -2.42 26.20
N GLY A 91 -10.07 -1.11 26.27
CA GLY A 91 -9.08 -0.43 25.45
C GLY A 91 -7.62 -0.75 25.81
N GLY A 92 -7.37 -1.16 27.08
CA GLY A 92 -6.03 -1.53 27.56
C GLY A 92 -5.54 -2.86 27.01
N GLU A 93 -6.40 -3.84 26.99
CA GLU A 93 -6.07 -5.22 26.59
C GLU A 93 -5.78 -5.32 25.07
N PHE A 94 -6.53 -4.61 24.25
CA PHE A 94 -6.32 -4.58 22.79
C PHE A 94 -5.00 -3.90 22.40
N ARG A 95 -4.55 -2.90 23.18
CA ARG A 95 -3.29 -2.17 22.95
C ARG A 95 -2.04 -2.96 23.33
N SER A 96 -2.18 -4.04 24.11
CA SER A 96 -1.06 -4.76 24.70
C SER A 96 -0.47 -5.87 23.84
N THR A 97 -1.14 -6.25 22.74
CA THR A 97 -0.62 -7.29 21.85
C THR A 97 0.55 -6.77 21.01
N GLU A 98 1.57 -7.59 20.81
CA GLU A 98 2.72 -7.23 19.95
C GLU A 98 2.30 -6.92 18.51
N GLN A 99 1.30 -7.63 17.98
CA GLN A 99 0.75 -7.38 16.64
C GLN A 99 0.07 -6.01 16.54
N ALA A 100 -0.68 -5.60 17.55
CA ALA A 100 -1.32 -4.30 17.60
C ALA A 100 -0.29 -3.17 17.64
N LYS A 101 0.73 -3.30 18.49
CA LYS A 101 1.84 -2.34 18.58
C LYS A 101 2.59 -2.25 17.25
N ALA A 102 2.96 -3.39 16.66
CA ALA A 102 3.67 -3.42 15.38
C ALA A 102 2.86 -2.77 14.26
N ALA A 103 1.54 -2.99 14.19
CA ALA A 103 0.68 -2.36 13.19
C ALA A 103 0.62 -0.83 13.37
N VAL A 104 0.54 -0.34 14.59
CA VAL A 104 0.57 1.11 14.88
C VAL A 104 1.91 1.72 14.54
N ASP A 105 3.02 1.04 14.84
CA ASP A 105 4.37 1.51 14.51
C ASP A 105 4.60 1.56 12.99
N ASP A 106 4.10 0.57 12.24
CA ASP A 106 4.14 0.57 10.78
C ASP A 106 3.35 1.74 10.19
N LEU A 107 2.13 1.97 10.70
CA LEU A 107 1.31 3.10 10.26
C LEU A 107 1.99 4.44 10.57
N ARG A 108 2.56 4.63 11.76
CA ARG A 108 3.25 5.87 12.11
C ARG A 108 4.47 6.14 11.24
N ARG A 109 5.23 5.11 10.88
CA ARG A 109 6.36 5.26 9.94
C ARG A 109 5.87 5.67 8.54
N ALA A 110 4.80 5.04 8.05
CA ALA A 110 4.22 5.40 6.77
C ALA A 110 3.65 6.82 6.76
N GLN A 111 3.02 7.26 7.86
CA GLN A 111 2.54 8.64 8.02
C GLN A 111 3.71 9.64 8.04
N ALA A 112 4.81 9.34 8.69
CA ALA A 112 5.99 10.19 8.68
C ALA A 112 6.59 10.34 7.27
N GLU A 113 6.62 9.26 6.50
CA GLU A 113 7.06 9.29 5.09
C GLU A 113 6.09 10.12 4.23
N ALA A 114 4.79 9.97 4.44
CA ALA A 114 3.77 10.76 3.75
C ALA A 114 3.88 12.26 4.07
N GLU A 115 4.15 12.61 5.33
CA GLU A 115 4.36 14.00 5.76
C GLU A 115 5.49 14.67 4.97
N VAL A 116 6.64 13.99 4.86
CA VAL A 116 7.81 14.53 4.14
C VAL A 116 7.55 14.68 2.63
N ARG A 117 6.71 13.81 2.05
CA ARG A 117 6.50 13.79 0.59
C ARG A 117 5.35 14.66 0.12
N CYS A 118 4.35 14.87 0.97
CA CYS A 118 3.07 15.46 0.55
C CYS A 118 2.84 16.86 1.13
N PHE A 119 3.54 17.24 2.21
CA PHE A 119 3.39 18.52 2.91
C PHE A 119 4.65 19.36 2.89
#